data_adf931f2eefb732a4973e543f775bc2b
#
_entry.id   adf931f2eefb732a4973e543f775bc2b
#
_cell.length_a   1.000
_cell.length_b   1.000
_cell.length_c   1.000
_cell.angle_alpha   90.00
_cell.angle_beta   90.00
_cell.angle_gamma   90.00
#
_symmetry.space_group_name_H-M   'P 1'
#
loop_
_entity.id
_entity.type
_entity.pdbx_description
1 polymer ?
#
loop_
_entity_poly.entity_id
_entity_poly.type
_entity_poly.pdbx_seq_one_letter_code
_entity_poly.pdbx_strand_id
1 'polypeptide(L)'
;MTSARTTIQCAGVALAYFSLASLAISTTRFDGGLAFVWFANAYLIGLLLRLKRRDWLAPVLCGGLGSMLATGLVGASWALSPFLALANIAEVLVAAWLMRRARSSLMQLGSIRWTKNLFWAAGIAGPLAMAAVAILPMWFFSGILPVETLFRALTGHGLSNLTFIPIVKLFVTGGHGNWRDRGERFSAERDLPMFALLIGVTSLVFMQRSLPLLFLPILPLTVIVFNGGSRRSAVALCLLALIGGACTLLGLGPISLAVMSHGLEMQFMQFFLLATTLTIVPIAAQLRSRRLLAQQVRDSEARYRMLADHSSDIITHTDLTGRALFVSNSMTRIAGYEPRVVIGRNIMEFIDVADQAGVAEAYGRAIVSGGEAVRMEYRARVSSGEWVWFESLCRGVVGDDGRVEGLVSIVRDISNRKQREDDLAVAATIDCLTGLRNRRAFRDAALHLKGDERDEQTAIALLDIDFFKRVNDSLGHAAGDEVLIAFAGIAQRLLRRRDVLARVGGEEFAILFPGLDQAAAAKVCNRIRGVVGRTPFCTAGGHVAITISGGVATLGADGLDAALRRADKALYDAKANGRDCLALAA
;
A
#
# COMPACT_ATOMS: atom_id res chain seq x y z
N MET A 1 13.65 6.59 37.94
CA MET A 1 13.68 5.27 37.25
C MET A 1 14.76 5.15 36.17
N THR A 2 15.25 6.21 35.55
CA THR A 2 16.33 6.19 34.54
C THR A 2 17.69 5.87 35.12
N SER A 3 18.04 6.38 36.32
CA SER A 3 19.33 6.14 37.00
C SER A 3 19.55 4.64 37.36
N ALA A 4 18.58 3.98 37.96
CA ALA A 4 18.70 2.57 38.36
C ALA A 4 18.87 1.61 37.15
N ARG A 5 18.20 1.87 36.02
CA ARG A 5 18.38 1.11 34.79
C ARG A 5 19.79 1.24 34.20
N THR A 6 20.33 2.45 34.24
CA THR A 6 21.70 2.72 33.76
C THR A 6 22.73 2.04 34.63
N THR A 7 22.57 2.10 35.95
CA THR A 7 23.47 1.43 36.92
C THR A 7 23.46 -0.10 36.74
N ILE A 8 22.30 -0.73 36.60
CA ILE A 8 22.18 -2.17 36.37
C ILE A 8 22.82 -2.56 35.03
N GLN A 9 22.66 -1.77 33.98
CA GLN A 9 23.31 -2.02 32.69
C GLN A 9 24.83 -1.89 32.77
N CYS A 10 25.36 -0.92 33.49
CA CYS A 10 26.79 -0.75 33.71
C CYS A 10 27.40 -1.91 34.52
N ALA A 11 26.75 -2.33 35.60
CA ALA A 11 27.17 -3.47 36.38
C ALA A 11 27.17 -4.77 35.55
N GLY A 12 26.16 -4.95 34.70
CA GLY A 12 26.09 -6.08 33.78
C GLY A 12 27.24 -6.11 32.75
N VAL A 13 27.65 -4.95 32.22
CA VAL A 13 28.80 -4.85 31.30
C VAL A 13 30.10 -5.18 32.01
N ALA A 14 30.33 -4.63 33.22
CA ALA A 14 31.53 -4.92 34.00
C ALA A 14 31.65 -6.39 34.34
N LEU A 15 30.56 -7.00 34.80
CA LEU A 15 30.51 -8.41 35.16
C LEU A 15 30.73 -9.33 33.95
N ALA A 16 30.08 -9.05 32.84
CA ALA A 16 30.26 -9.81 31.60
C ALA A 16 31.70 -9.73 31.09
N TYR A 17 32.27 -8.50 31.04
CA TYR A 17 33.65 -8.33 30.62
C TYR A 17 34.62 -9.04 31.56
N PHE A 18 34.44 -8.89 32.91
CA PHE A 18 35.25 -9.58 33.92
C PHE A 18 35.21 -11.08 33.73
N SER A 19 34.03 -11.68 33.59
CA SER A 19 33.88 -13.13 33.40
C SER A 19 34.58 -13.64 32.15
N LEU A 20 34.40 -12.90 31.00
CA LEU A 20 35.04 -13.25 29.74
C LEU A 20 36.55 -13.07 29.79
N ALA A 21 37.05 -12.01 30.43
CA ALA A 21 38.49 -11.78 30.60
C ALA A 21 39.12 -12.81 31.55
N SER A 22 38.46 -13.09 32.66
CA SER A 22 38.92 -14.12 33.61
C SER A 22 38.99 -15.51 32.99
N LEU A 23 37.99 -15.88 32.18
CA LEU A 23 38.01 -17.13 31.43
C LEU A 23 39.18 -17.15 30.44
N ALA A 24 39.41 -16.07 29.69
CA ALA A 24 40.53 -15.96 28.74
C ALA A 24 41.89 -16.12 29.45
N ILE A 25 42.09 -15.44 30.58
CA ILE A 25 43.34 -15.50 31.36
C ILE A 25 43.55 -16.92 31.94
N SER A 26 42.55 -17.50 32.59
CA SER A 26 42.69 -18.81 33.25
C SER A 26 42.91 -19.96 32.27
N THR A 27 42.40 -19.84 31.03
CA THR A 27 42.44 -20.94 30.06
C THR A 27 43.52 -20.81 28.99
N THR A 28 43.94 -19.58 28.64
CA THR A 28 44.83 -19.38 27.47
C THR A 28 46.08 -18.58 27.77
N ARG A 29 46.38 -18.29 29.03
CA ARG A 29 47.64 -17.63 29.42
C ARG A 29 48.65 -18.71 29.78
N PHE A 30 49.71 -18.83 28.96
CA PHE A 30 50.83 -19.73 29.18
C PHE A 30 52.09 -18.88 29.39
N ASP A 31 53.03 -19.37 30.20
CA ASP A 31 54.36 -18.77 30.43
C ASP A 31 54.35 -17.30 30.90
N GLY A 32 53.33 -16.89 31.66
CA GLY A 32 53.25 -15.55 32.25
C GLY A 32 53.00 -14.40 31.28
N GLY A 33 52.84 -14.69 29.98
CA GLY A 33 52.61 -13.69 28.92
C GLY A 33 51.16 -13.19 28.83
N LEU A 34 50.83 -12.58 27.68
CA LEU A 34 49.44 -12.24 27.31
C LEU A 34 48.69 -13.53 26.98
N ALA A 35 47.37 -13.54 27.27
CA ALA A 35 46.52 -14.65 26.88
C ALA A 35 46.45 -14.78 25.34
N PHE A 36 46.52 -16.03 24.85
CA PHE A 36 46.48 -16.34 23.42
C PHE A 36 45.11 -16.07 22.77
N VAL A 37 44.01 -16.10 23.55
CA VAL A 37 42.65 -15.82 23.09
C VAL A 37 42.05 -14.73 23.96
N TRP A 38 41.61 -13.61 23.33
CA TRP A 38 41.06 -12.47 24.07
C TRP A 38 39.72 -12.00 23.50
N PHE A 39 38.67 -12.71 23.86
CA PHE A 39 37.33 -12.44 23.33
C PHE A 39 36.55 -11.35 24.09
N ALA A 40 37.01 -10.88 25.26
CA ALA A 40 36.35 -9.83 26.03
C ALA A 40 36.27 -8.47 25.28
N ASN A 41 37.32 -8.11 24.54
CA ASN A 41 37.31 -6.89 23.72
C ASN A 41 36.31 -6.98 22.58
N ALA A 42 36.18 -8.14 21.93
CA ALA A 42 35.18 -8.35 20.89
C ALA A 42 33.73 -8.12 21.37
N TYR A 43 33.41 -8.54 22.59
CA TYR A 43 32.14 -8.25 23.24
C TYR A 43 31.90 -6.75 23.39
N LEU A 44 32.88 -6.01 23.96
CA LEU A 44 32.77 -4.57 24.20
C LEU A 44 32.71 -3.78 22.88
N ILE A 45 33.55 -4.11 21.91
CA ILE A 45 33.51 -3.52 20.56
C ILE A 45 32.13 -3.73 19.93
N GLY A 46 31.60 -4.95 19.95
CA GLY A 46 30.27 -5.26 19.43
C GLY A 46 29.16 -4.46 20.10
N LEU A 47 29.23 -4.24 21.40
CA LEU A 47 28.33 -3.40 22.16
C LEU A 47 28.42 -1.92 21.75
N LEU A 48 29.63 -1.37 21.66
CA LEU A 48 29.87 0.04 21.28
C LEU A 48 29.42 0.34 19.85
N LEU A 49 29.52 -0.59 18.94
CA LEU A 49 29.01 -0.44 17.58
C LEU A 49 27.49 -0.24 17.52
N ARG A 50 26.74 -0.66 18.55
CA ARG A 50 25.29 -0.48 18.69
C ARG A 50 24.92 0.87 19.30
N LEU A 51 25.73 1.33 20.27
CA LEU A 51 25.43 2.54 21.05
C LEU A 51 25.80 3.82 20.28
N LYS A 52 25.15 4.97 20.59
CA LYS A 52 25.59 6.26 20.08
C LYS A 52 26.93 6.65 20.73
N ARG A 53 27.79 7.42 20.05
CA ARG A 53 29.11 7.81 20.60
C ARG A 53 29.05 8.47 21.97
N ARG A 54 28.03 9.28 22.21
CA ARG A 54 27.81 9.96 23.51
C ARG A 54 27.58 8.97 24.66
N ASP A 55 27.16 7.74 24.35
CA ASP A 55 26.81 6.71 25.34
C ASP A 55 27.95 5.69 25.54
N TRP A 56 29.16 5.92 24.99
CA TRP A 56 30.30 5.01 25.05
C TRP A 56 31.02 5.04 26.39
N LEU A 57 31.05 6.21 27.08
CA LEU A 57 31.86 6.42 28.27
C LEU A 57 31.59 5.38 29.37
N ALA A 58 30.34 5.16 29.73
CA ALA A 58 29.97 4.27 30.81
C ALA A 58 30.36 2.80 30.51
N PRO A 59 30.00 2.19 29.35
CA PRO A 59 30.44 0.84 29.02
C PRO A 59 31.96 0.68 28.96
N VAL A 60 32.67 1.69 28.45
CA VAL A 60 34.15 1.66 28.36
C VAL A 60 34.77 1.65 29.74
N LEU A 61 34.34 2.51 30.67
CA LEU A 61 34.82 2.54 32.05
C LEU A 61 34.49 1.23 32.77
N CYS A 62 33.29 0.69 32.60
CA CYS A 62 32.89 -0.59 33.20
C CYS A 62 33.70 -1.76 32.64
N GLY A 63 33.94 -1.77 31.32
CA GLY A 63 34.82 -2.77 30.69
C GLY A 63 36.27 -2.66 31.17
N GLY A 64 36.80 -1.45 31.33
CA GLY A 64 38.12 -1.16 31.88
C GLY A 64 38.26 -1.67 33.32
N LEU A 65 37.25 -1.41 34.17
CA LEU A 65 37.20 -1.94 35.55
C LEU A 65 37.16 -3.46 35.55
N GLY A 66 36.33 -4.08 34.68
CA GLY A 66 36.27 -5.53 34.51
C GLY A 66 37.61 -6.13 34.08
N SER A 67 38.32 -5.47 33.15
CA SER A 67 39.66 -5.84 32.70
C SER A 67 40.69 -5.76 33.80
N MET A 68 40.67 -4.65 34.55
CA MET A 68 41.58 -4.44 35.69
C MET A 68 41.40 -5.51 36.77
N LEU A 69 40.16 -5.80 37.17
CA LEU A 69 39.85 -6.81 38.18
C LEU A 69 40.23 -8.21 37.69
N ALA A 70 39.96 -8.56 36.45
CA ALA A 70 40.32 -9.86 35.89
C ALA A 70 41.83 -10.06 35.88
N THR A 71 42.60 -9.07 35.43
CA THR A 71 44.06 -9.12 35.40
C THR A 71 44.66 -9.14 36.80
N GLY A 72 44.12 -8.36 37.73
CA GLY A 72 44.61 -8.33 39.10
C GLY A 72 44.32 -9.60 39.91
N LEU A 73 43.08 -10.11 39.82
CA LEU A 73 42.64 -11.27 40.61
C LEU A 73 43.05 -12.61 40.00
N VAL A 74 42.96 -12.75 38.67
CA VAL A 74 43.20 -14.02 37.97
C VAL A 74 44.55 -14.01 37.25
N GLY A 75 44.99 -12.85 36.79
CA GLY A 75 46.19 -12.69 35.95
C GLY A 75 47.49 -12.47 36.71
N ALA A 76 47.53 -12.58 38.01
CA ALA A 76 48.72 -12.61 38.84
C ALA A 76 49.51 -11.30 39.05
N SER A 77 49.11 -10.13 38.56
CA SER A 77 49.88 -8.90 38.79
C SER A 77 48.98 -7.67 38.92
N TRP A 78 48.81 -7.17 40.13
CA TRP A 78 48.15 -5.87 40.36
C TRP A 78 48.97 -4.70 39.80
N ALA A 79 50.31 -4.82 39.69
CA ALA A 79 51.16 -3.79 39.13
C ALA A 79 50.91 -3.58 37.63
N LEU A 80 50.67 -4.65 36.88
CA LEU A 80 50.39 -4.60 35.43
C LEU A 80 48.92 -4.30 35.13
N SER A 81 48.00 -4.59 36.08
CA SER A 81 46.57 -4.55 35.88
C SER A 81 46.05 -3.21 35.29
N PRO A 82 46.41 -2.01 35.80
CA PRO A 82 45.93 -0.74 35.26
C PRO A 82 46.43 -0.47 33.84
N PHE A 83 47.69 -0.86 33.53
CA PHE A 83 48.26 -0.65 32.20
C PHE A 83 47.64 -1.56 31.15
N LEU A 84 47.37 -2.83 31.50
CA LEU A 84 46.69 -3.75 30.57
C LEU A 84 45.22 -3.39 30.41
N ALA A 85 44.54 -2.89 31.44
CA ALA A 85 43.20 -2.37 31.32
C ALA A 85 43.15 -1.16 30.38
N LEU A 86 44.12 -0.22 30.50
CA LEU A 86 44.22 0.93 29.59
C LEU A 86 44.54 0.48 28.16
N ALA A 87 45.39 -0.53 28.00
CA ALA A 87 45.73 -1.11 26.69
C ALA A 87 44.49 -1.73 26.01
N ASN A 88 43.68 -2.49 26.75
CA ASN A 88 42.41 -3.05 26.29
C ASN A 88 41.38 -1.96 25.92
N ILE A 89 41.29 -0.90 26.72
CA ILE A 89 40.43 0.26 26.41
C ILE A 89 40.89 0.94 25.11
N ALA A 90 42.18 1.16 24.92
CA ALA A 90 42.75 1.75 23.71
C ALA A 90 42.39 0.91 22.47
N GLU A 91 42.57 -0.42 22.55
CA GLU A 91 42.17 -1.35 21.49
C GLU A 91 40.69 -1.20 21.12
N VAL A 92 39.81 -1.29 22.14
CA VAL A 92 38.36 -1.23 21.95
C VAL A 92 37.94 0.09 21.33
N LEU A 93 38.47 1.21 21.82
CA LEU A 93 38.11 2.54 21.32
C LEU A 93 38.59 2.75 19.88
N VAL A 94 39.83 2.36 19.55
CA VAL A 94 40.39 2.51 18.20
C VAL A 94 39.61 1.64 17.22
N ALA A 95 39.40 0.37 17.55
CA ALA A 95 38.67 -0.55 16.69
C ALA A 95 37.21 -0.08 16.47
N ALA A 96 36.48 0.24 17.54
CA ALA A 96 35.10 0.70 17.44
C ALA A 96 34.98 2.04 16.70
N TRP A 97 35.93 2.98 16.92
CA TRP A 97 35.95 4.29 16.26
C TRP A 97 36.18 4.15 14.75
N LEU A 98 37.20 3.36 14.34
CA LEU A 98 37.51 3.12 12.93
C LEU A 98 36.36 2.41 12.20
N MET A 99 35.82 1.35 12.80
CA MET A 99 34.67 0.62 12.24
C MET A 99 33.46 1.54 12.06
N ARG A 100 33.24 2.47 12.97
CA ARG A 100 32.12 3.40 12.90
C ARG A 100 32.36 4.56 11.93
N ARG A 101 33.60 5.07 11.84
CA ARG A 101 33.98 6.10 10.85
C ARG A 101 33.76 5.59 9.43
N ALA A 102 34.08 4.34 9.17
CA ALA A 102 33.83 3.67 7.90
C ALA A 102 32.35 3.27 7.70
N ARG A 103 31.42 3.75 8.57
CA ARG A 103 29.99 3.37 8.58
C ARG A 103 29.73 1.86 8.64
N SER A 104 30.66 1.09 9.16
CA SER A 104 30.56 -0.38 9.25
C SER A 104 29.38 -0.83 10.13
N SER A 105 28.92 0.01 11.05
CA SER A 105 27.72 -0.23 11.86
C SER A 105 26.43 -0.28 11.04
N LEU A 106 26.39 0.44 9.90
CA LEU A 106 25.27 0.51 8.96
C LEU A 106 25.43 -0.46 7.78
N MET A 107 26.64 -1.00 7.57
CA MET A 107 26.91 -1.94 6.48
C MET A 107 26.31 -3.31 6.80
N GLN A 108 25.84 -3.99 5.75
CA GLN A 108 25.42 -5.38 5.87
C GLN A 108 26.56 -6.26 6.36
N LEU A 109 26.29 -7.04 7.38
CA LEU A 109 27.22 -8.06 7.90
C LEU A 109 27.59 -9.01 6.74
N GLY A 110 28.90 -9.28 6.56
CA GLY A 110 29.38 -10.16 5.50
C GLY A 110 29.59 -9.48 4.13
N SER A 111 29.34 -8.17 3.98
CA SER A 111 29.79 -7.47 2.77
C SER A 111 31.31 -7.35 2.74
N ILE A 112 31.91 -7.36 1.53
CA ILE A 112 33.37 -7.23 1.34
C ILE A 112 33.91 -5.95 2.03
N ARG A 113 33.17 -4.84 1.96
CA ARG A 113 33.55 -3.58 2.63
C ARG A 113 33.55 -3.73 4.15
N TRP A 114 32.52 -4.38 4.72
CA TRP A 114 32.46 -4.64 6.15
C TRP A 114 33.61 -5.54 6.61
N THR A 115 33.90 -6.63 5.89
CA THR A 115 34.99 -7.56 6.18
C THR A 115 36.35 -6.87 6.11
N LYS A 116 36.61 -6.05 5.08
CA LYS A 116 37.84 -5.23 4.98
C LYS A 116 37.96 -4.29 6.18
N ASN A 117 36.89 -3.58 6.56
CA ASN A 117 36.93 -2.68 7.72
C ASN A 117 37.14 -3.41 9.04
N LEU A 118 36.55 -4.58 9.20
CA LEU A 118 36.77 -5.43 10.37
C LEU A 118 38.23 -5.83 10.46
N PHE A 119 38.82 -6.31 9.34
CA PHE A 119 40.24 -6.72 9.26
C PHE A 119 41.19 -5.58 9.65
N TRP A 120 41.04 -4.41 9.03
CA TRP A 120 41.92 -3.28 9.31
C TRP A 120 41.71 -2.64 10.68
N ALA A 121 40.45 -2.46 11.10
CA ALA A 121 40.14 -1.76 12.34
C ALA A 121 40.33 -2.63 13.59
N ALA A 122 39.79 -3.85 13.57
CA ALA A 122 39.77 -4.73 14.75
C ALA A 122 40.85 -5.84 14.68
N GLY A 123 41.28 -6.25 13.49
CA GLY A 123 42.36 -7.23 13.31
C GLY A 123 43.75 -6.63 13.42
N ILE A 124 43.93 -5.37 13.01
CA ILE A 124 45.24 -4.73 12.97
C ILE A 124 45.32 -3.46 13.83
N ALA A 125 44.55 -2.41 13.54
CA ALA A 125 44.73 -1.11 14.19
C ALA A 125 44.40 -1.14 15.70
N GLY A 126 43.37 -1.88 16.11
CA GLY A 126 43.04 -2.07 17.52
C GLY A 126 44.17 -2.77 18.30
N PRO A 127 44.62 -3.97 17.88
CA PRO A 127 45.74 -4.66 18.51
C PRO A 127 47.06 -3.86 18.51
N LEU A 128 47.35 -3.09 17.47
CA LEU A 128 48.48 -2.16 17.47
C LEU A 128 48.35 -1.06 18.53
N ALA A 129 47.16 -0.50 18.72
CA ALA A 129 46.90 0.48 19.77
C ALA A 129 47.07 -0.14 21.17
N MET A 130 46.63 -1.38 21.35
CA MET A 130 46.85 -2.16 22.56
C MET A 130 48.33 -2.38 22.81
N ALA A 131 49.08 -2.86 21.80
CA ALA A 131 50.52 -3.12 21.92
C ALA A 131 51.29 -1.83 22.26
N ALA A 132 50.95 -0.70 21.65
CA ALA A 132 51.60 0.61 21.91
C ALA A 132 51.51 1.02 23.38
N VAL A 133 50.42 0.66 24.07
CA VAL A 133 50.23 0.92 25.51
C VAL A 133 50.90 -0.16 26.35
N ALA A 134 50.86 -1.44 25.93
CA ALA A 134 51.28 -2.59 26.72
C ALA A 134 52.80 -2.84 26.66
N ILE A 135 53.52 -2.48 25.60
CA ILE A 135 54.92 -2.82 25.36
C ILE A 135 55.81 -2.40 26.51
N LEU A 136 55.79 -1.13 26.94
CA LEU A 136 56.64 -0.64 28.03
C LEU A 136 56.36 -1.31 29.36
N PRO A 137 55.11 -1.41 29.85
CA PRO A 137 54.80 -2.13 31.06
C PRO A 137 55.15 -3.63 31.02
N MET A 138 54.89 -4.30 29.92
CA MET A 138 55.23 -5.73 29.76
C MET A 138 56.72 -5.97 29.81
N TRP A 139 57.50 -5.11 29.11
CA TRP A 139 58.95 -5.19 29.17
C TRP A 139 59.51 -4.94 30.58
N PHE A 140 59.02 -3.85 31.21
CA PHE A 140 59.51 -3.43 32.53
C PHE A 140 59.15 -4.41 33.65
N PHE A 141 57.88 -4.86 33.72
CA PHE A 141 57.42 -5.70 34.84
C PHE A 141 57.50 -7.22 34.60
N SER A 142 57.55 -7.64 33.32
CA SER A 142 57.53 -9.07 32.98
C SER A 142 58.77 -9.52 32.16
N GLY A 143 59.63 -8.61 31.74
CA GLY A 143 60.80 -8.93 30.93
C GLY A 143 60.46 -9.38 29.49
N ILE A 144 59.20 -9.31 29.07
CA ILE A 144 58.77 -9.72 27.72
C ILE A 144 59.22 -8.73 26.69
N LEU A 145 59.89 -9.23 25.62
CA LEU A 145 60.40 -8.40 24.57
C LEU A 145 59.31 -7.63 23.80
N PRO A 146 59.57 -6.37 23.36
CA PRO A 146 58.60 -5.56 22.58
C PRO A 146 58.06 -6.29 21.35
N VAL A 147 58.89 -7.00 20.60
CA VAL A 147 58.47 -7.78 19.43
C VAL A 147 57.52 -8.90 19.78
N GLU A 148 57.75 -9.59 20.89
CA GLU A 148 56.86 -10.65 21.36
C GLU A 148 55.52 -10.11 21.83
N THR A 149 55.48 -8.97 22.53
CA THR A 149 54.25 -8.28 22.92
C THR A 149 53.45 -7.89 21.69
N LEU A 150 54.10 -7.31 20.66
CA LEU A 150 53.46 -6.96 19.40
C LEU A 150 52.90 -8.18 18.67
N PHE A 151 53.68 -9.27 18.59
CA PHE A 151 53.25 -10.50 17.95
C PHE A 151 52.03 -11.11 18.66
N ARG A 152 52.08 -11.22 19.99
CA ARG A 152 50.97 -11.74 20.80
C ARG A 152 49.72 -10.85 20.73
N ALA A 153 49.90 -9.53 20.64
CA ALA A 153 48.77 -8.61 20.43
C ALA A 153 48.08 -8.85 19.08
N LEU A 154 48.80 -8.97 18.00
CA LEU A 154 48.26 -9.19 16.65
C LEU A 154 47.63 -10.59 16.53
N THR A 155 48.29 -11.63 17.02
CA THR A 155 47.79 -13.01 16.92
C THR A 155 46.70 -13.31 17.93
N GLY A 156 46.88 -12.95 19.21
CA GLY A 156 45.90 -13.23 20.26
C GLY A 156 44.65 -12.33 20.17
N HIS A 157 44.83 -11.02 20.21
CA HIS A 157 43.73 -10.05 20.18
C HIS A 157 43.14 -9.87 18.79
N GLY A 158 43.97 -9.74 17.75
CA GLY A 158 43.52 -9.53 16.38
C GLY A 158 42.67 -10.70 15.87
N LEU A 159 43.15 -11.94 16.00
CA LEU A 159 42.40 -13.13 15.59
C LEU A 159 41.11 -13.30 16.41
N SER A 160 41.18 -13.04 17.72
CA SER A 160 39.99 -13.07 18.57
C SER A 160 38.94 -12.06 18.14
N ASN A 161 39.33 -10.82 17.86
CA ASN A 161 38.41 -9.80 17.39
C ASN A 161 37.78 -10.17 16.03
N LEU A 162 38.58 -10.65 15.08
CA LEU A 162 38.10 -11.09 13.77
C LEU A 162 37.11 -12.24 13.87
N THR A 163 37.30 -13.15 14.83
CA THR A 163 36.45 -14.31 15.05
C THR A 163 35.16 -13.93 15.79
N PHE A 164 35.27 -13.20 16.89
CA PHE A 164 34.16 -13.03 17.83
C PHE A 164 33.31 -11.77 17.58
N ILE A 165 33.84 -10.67 17.01
CA ILE A 165 33.01 -9.48 16.67
C ILE A 165 31.87 -9.82 15.71
N PRO A 166 32.08 -10.60 14.62
CA PRO A 166 30.97 -11.03 13.77
C PRO A 166 29.89 -11.80 14.52
N ILE A 167 30.29 -12.71 15.41
CA ILE A 167 29.40 -13.53 16.23
C ILE A 167 28.59 -12.63 17.17
N VAL A 168 29.24 -11.73 17.91
CA VAL A 168 28.58 -10.76 18.79
C VAL A 168 27.61 -9.89 18.01
N LYS A 169 28.02 -9.42 16.82
CA LYS A 169 27.12 -8.62 15.97
C LYS A 169 25.89 -9.40 15.52
N LEU A 170 25.99 -10.69 15.21
CA LEU A 170 24.84 -11.53 14.92
C LEU A 170 23.84 -11.61 16.08
N PHE A 171 24.32 -11.73 17.33
CA PHE A 171 23.47 -11.68 18.51
C PHE A 171 22.82 -10.31 18.70
N VAL A 172 23.60 -9.24 18.54
CA VAL A 172 23.14 -7.88 18.80
C VAL A 172 22.19 -7.37 17.71
N THR A 173 22.42 -7.65 16.44
CA THR A 173 21.56 -7.21 15.32
C THR A 173 20.24 -7.97 15.27
N GLY A 174 20.17 -9.16 15.84
CA GLY A 174 18.92 -9.92 16.00
C GLY A 174 17.90 -9.28 16.96
N GLY A 175 18.23 -8.19 17.68
CA GLY A 175 17.46 -7.66 18.81
C GLY A 175 16.53 -6.46 18.55
N HIS A 176 16.50 -5.84 17.37
CA HIS A 176 15.76 -4.58 17.13
C HIS A 176 14.73 -4.59 16.00
N GLY A 177 14.43 -5.72 15.40
CA GLY A 177 13.25 -5.88 14.57
C GLY A 177 12.26 -6.77 15.29
N ASN A 178 11.08 -6.26 15.54
CA ASN A 178 9.91 -6.95 16.08
C ASN A 178 10.13 -8.41 16.48
N TRP A 179 10.04 -8.73 17.77
CA TRP A 179 10.03 -10.09 18.34
C TRP A 179 8.97 -11.01 17.68
N ARG A 180 8.25 -10.51 16.68
CA ARG A 180 7.20 -11.16 15.88
C ARG A 180 7.69 -11.78 14.58
N ASP A 181 9.00 -11.78 14.27
CA ASP A 181 9.50 -12.52 13.11
C ASP A 181 9.24 -14.02 13.35
N ARG A 182 8.09 -14.48 12.84
CA ARG A 182 7.58 -15.86 13.01
C ARG A 182 8.57 -16.93 12.53
N GLY A 183 9.54 -16.54 11.68
CA GLY A 183 10.57 -17.44 11.15
C GLY A 183 11.77 -17.70 12.07
N GLU A 184 12.02 -16.87 13.11
CA GLU A 184 13.14 -17.05 14.06
C GLU A 184 12.73 -17.59 15.44
N ARG A 185 11.48 -17.99 15.64
CA ARG A 185 11.08 -18.64 16.89
C ARG A 185 11.76 -20.01 17.00
N PHE A 186 12.34 -20.28 18.16
CA PHE A 186 12.87 -21.61 18.48
C PHE A 186 11.74 -22.64 18.40
N SER A 187 11.97 -23.69 17.64
CA SER A 187 11.09 -24.84 17.53
C SER A 187 11.87 -26.06 18.02
N ALA A 188 11.46 -26.66 19.12
CA ALA A 188 12.17 -27.78 19.70
C ALA A 188 12.31 -28.94 18.70
N GLU A 189 11.25 -29.27 17.98
CA GLU A 189 11.24 -30.36 17.00
C GLU A 189 12.26 -30.17 15.86
N ARG A 190 12.47 -28.93 15.42
CA ARG A 190 13.40 -28.62 14.34
C ARG A 190 14.81 -28.31 14.84
N ASP A 191 14.91 -27.51 15.89
CA ASP A 191 16.18 -26.91 16.30
C ASP A 191 17.00 -27.87 17.15
N LEU A 192 16.37 -28.64 18.05
CA LEU A 192 17.07 -29.62 18.89
C LEU A 192 17.86 -30.68 18.10
N PRO A 193 17.30 -31.33 17.07
CA PRO A 193 18.06 -32.30 16.29
C PRO A 193 19.28 -31.70 15.58
N MET A 194 19.15 -30.49 15.06
CA MET A 194 20.26 -29.80 14.36
C MET A 194 21.40 -29.45 15.32
N PHE A 195 21.07 -28.93 16.51
CA PHE A 195 22.07 -28.63 17.53
C PHE A 195 22.66 -29.90 18.15
N ALA A 196 21.86 -30.92 18.37
CA ALA A 196 22.34 -32.23 18.84
C ALA A 196 23.32 -32.85 17.85
N LEU A 197 23.02 -32.79 16.55
CA LEU A 197 23.93 -33.24 15.49
C LEU A 197 25.24 -32.44 15.51
N LEU A 198 25.18 -31.10 15.63
CA LEU A 198 26.38 -30.27 15.71
C LEU A 198 27.22 -30.62 16.93
N ILE A 199 26.60 -30.71 18.12
CA ILE A 199 27.28 -31.07 19.38
C ILE A 199 27.89 -32.46 19.24
N GLY A 200 27.13 -33.45 18.76
CA GLY A 200 27.60 -34.83 18.60
C GLY A 200 28.78 -34.95 17.66
N VAL A 201 28.69 -34.35 16.46
CA VAL A 201 29.80 -34.37 15.49
C VAL A 201 31.00 -33.60 16.00
N THR A 202 30.80 -32.42 16.61
CA THR A 202 31.92 -31.63 17.16
C THR A 202 32.62 -32.40 18.31
N SER A 203 31.86 -32.99 19.24
CA SER A 203 32.42 -33.78 20.32
C SER A 203 33.16 -35.01 19.79
N LEU A 204 32.57 -35.73 18.83
CA LEU A 204 33.23 -36.89 18.22
C LEU A 204 34.59 -36.52 17.60
N VAL A 205 34.64 -35.42 16.87
CA VAL A 205 35.86 -34.93 16.18
C VAL A 205 36.91 -34.46 17.20
N PHE A 206 36.51 -33.70 18.20
CA PHE A 206 37.45 -33.08 19.13
C PHE A 206 37.81 -33.95 20.34
N MET A 207 37.10 -35.04 20.64
CA MET A 207 37.45 -35.98 21.71
C MET A 207 38.39 -37.10 21.24
N GLN A 208 38.59 -37.31 19.94
CA GLN A 208 39.51 -38.34 19.39
C GLN A 208 40.91 -37.76 19.11
N ARG A 209 41.91 -38.65 19.04
CA ARG A 209 43.34 -38.28 18.81
C ARG A 209 43.98 -39.02 17.63
N SER A 210 43.18 -39.52 16.68
CA SER A 210 43.70 -40.39 15.64
C SER A 210 43.49 -39.85 14.22
N LEU A 211 42.46 -39.06 14.00
CA LEU A 211 42.07 -38.62 12.63
C LEU A 211 42.00 -37.09 12.50
N PRO A 212 42.52 -36.52 11.42
CA PRO A 212 42.51 -35.06 11.15
C PRO A 212 41.15 -34.57 10.61
N LEU A 213 40.05 -34.84 11.27
CA LEU A 213 38.67 -34.57 10.80
C LEU A 213 38.17 -33.17 11.11
N LEU A 214 39.03 -32.15 11.16
CA LEU A 214 38.70 -30.78 11.57
C LEU A 214 37.59 -30.13 10.74
N PHE A 215 37.40 -30.56 9.49
CA PHE A 215 36.37 -30.02 8.59
C PHE A 215 34.95 -30.54 8.88
N LEU A 216 34.80 -31.67 9.56
CA LEU A 216 33.52 -32.37 9.71
C LEU A 216 32.44 -31.56 10.46
N PRO A 217 32.75 -30.78 11.54
CA PRO A 217 31.78 -29.92 12.21
C PRO A 217 31.18 -28.81 11.33
N ILE A 218 31.83 -28.46 10.19
CA ILE A 218 31.32 -27.47 9.26
C ILE A 218 30.02 -27.95 8.58
N LEU A 219 29.84 -29.26 8.38
CA LEU A 219 28.66 -29.81 7.73
C LEU A 219 27.36 -29.52 8.52
N PRO A 220 27.20 -29.95 9.78
CA PRO A 220 26.02 -29.62 10.56
C PRO A 220 25.88 -28.12 10.81
N LEU A 221 26.97 -27.38 10.88
CA LEU A 221 26.94 -25.91 10.99
C LEU A 221 26.30 -25.27 9.76
N THR A 222 26.63 -25.72 8.54
CA THR A 222 26.00 -25.22 7.32
C THR A 222 24.51 -25.51 7.27
N VAL A 223 24.06 -26.68 7.73
CA VAL A 223 22.64 -27.03 7.84
C VAL A 223 21.90 -26.04 8.77
N ILE A 224 22.51 -25.69 9.90
CA ILE A 224 21.94 -24.69 10.82
C ILE A 224 21.86 -23.32 10.16
N VAL A 225 22.86 -22.90 9.38
CA VAL A 225 22.88 -21.63 8.67
C VAL A 225 21.74 -21.52 7.65
N PHE A 226 21.56 -22.56 6.85
CA PHE A 226 20.50 -22.57 5.81
C PHE A 226 19.10 -22.61 6.40
N ASN A 227 18.88 -23.31 7.50
CA ASN A 227 17.55 -23.51 8.09
C ASN A 227 17.25 -22.57 9.26
N GLY A 228 18.28 -22.16 10.00
CA GLY A 228 18.13 -21.59 11.33
C GLY A 228 18.16 -20.05 11.45
N GLY A 229 18.65 -19.35 10.43
CA GLY A 229 18.83 -17.89 10.50
C GLY A 229 20.04 -17.44 11.35
N SER A 230 20.24 -16.11 11.45
CA SER A 230 21.48 -15.54 11.97
C SER A 230 21.75 -15.83 13.45
N ARG A 231 20.73 -15.88 14.30
CA ARG A 231 20.91 -16.16 15.74
C ARG A 231 21.35 -17.59 15.99
N ARG A 232 20.71 -18.55 15.30
CA ARG A 232 21.08 -19.98 15.42
C ARG A 232 22.49 -20.22 14.93
N SER A 233 22.91 -19.56 13.85
CA SER A 233 24.28 -19.60 13.34
C SER A 233 25.29 -19.07 14.36
N ALA A 234 24.96 -17.98 15.07
CA ALA A 234 25.83 -17.44 16.12
C ALA A 234 25.94 -18.39 17.32
N VAL A 235 24.83 -18.97 17.76
CA VAL A 235 24.83 -19.97 18.85
C VAL A 235 25.65 -21.19 18.42
N ALA A 236 25.49 -21.67 17.21
CA ALA A 236 26.24 -22.81 16.67
C ALA A 236 27.74 -22.55 16.61
N LEU A 237 28.16 -21.35 16.16
CA LEU A 237 29.58 -20.94 16.20
C LEU A 237 30.13 -20.86 17.62
N CYS A 238 29.34 -20.35 18.58
CA CYS A 238 29.74 -20.34 19.99
C CYS A 238 29.91 -21.77 20.57
N LEU A 239 28.99 -22.68 20.24
CA LEU A 239 29.10 -24.07 20.65
C LEU A 239 30.34 -24.78 20.08
N LEU A 240 30.60 -24.56 18.79
CA LEU A 240 31.81 -25.06 18.13
C LEU A 240 33.08 -24.51 18.80
N ALA A 241 33.12 -23.20 19.07
CA ALA A 241 34.25 -22.57 19.73
C ALA A 241 34.47 -23.08 21.17
N LEU A 242 33.38 -23.31 21.91
CA LEU A 242 33.43 -23.76 23.29
C LEU A 242 33.89 -25.23 23.37
N ILE A 243 33.27 -26.13 22.60
CA ILE A 243 33.64 -27.56 22.61
C ILE A 243 35.04 -27.74 22.01
N GLY A 244 35.31 -27.18 20.84
CA GLY A 244 36.62 -27.30 20.19
C GLY A 244 37.74 -26.67 21.01
N GLY A 245 37.52 -25.47 21.57
CA GLY A 245 38.48 -24.80 22.44
C GLY A 245 38.76 -25.58 23.72
N ALA A 246 37.73 -26.09 24.42
CA ALA A 246 37.88 -26.88 25.63
C ALA A 246 38.64 -28.20 25.36
N CYS A 247 38.30 -28.93 24.32
CA CYS A 247 39.02 -30.17 23.96
C CYS A 247 40.48 -29.90 23.59
N THR A 248 40.77 -28.84 22.81
CA THR A 248 42.14 -28.46 22.45
C THR A 248 42.97 -28.08 23.70
N LEU A 249 42.39 -27.38 24.67
CA LEU A 249 43.04 -27.08 25.96
C LEU A 249 43.40 -28.34 26.74
N LEU A 250 42.60 -29.41 26.62
CA LEU A 250 42.86 -30.72 27.25
C LEU A 250 43.85 -31.59 26.42
N GLY A 251 44.43 -31.04 25.35
CA GLY A 251 45.32 -31.76 24.44
C GLY A 251 44.58 -32.85 23.65
N LEU A 252 43.29 -32.65 23.39
CA LEU A 252 42.44 -33.55 22.62
C LEU A 252 42.17 -32.96 21.21
N GLY A 253 41.81 -33.82 20.28
CA GLY A 253 41.31 -33.46 18.97
C GLY A 253 42.38 -33.39 17.87
N PRO A 254 41.95 -33.05 16.66
CA PRO A 254 42.79 -33.10 15.45
C PRO A 254 43.99 -32.13 15.48
N ILE A 255 43.90 -31.03 16.21
CA ILE A 255 44.95 -30.01 16.30
C ILE A 255 46.14 -30.54 17.11
N SER A 256 45.87 -31.28 18.21
CA SER A 256 46.90 -31.87 19.08
C SER A 256 47.59 -33.10 18.48
N LEU A 257 47.25 -33.52 17.23
CA LEU A 257 48.02 -34.52 16.46
C LEU A 257 49.39 -34.02 16.04
N ALA A 258 49.55 -32.73 15.89
CA ALA A 258 50.81 -32.10 15.59
C ALA A 258 51.51 -31.82 16.94
N VAL A 259 52.79 -32.25 17.05
CA VAL A 259 53.60 -31.98 18.25
C VAL A 259 53.98 -30.50 18.28
N MET A 260 53.12 -29.69 18.95
CA MET A 260 53.29 -28.25 19.08
C MET A 260 53.14 -27.81 20.54
N SER A 261 53.58 -26.59 20.86
CA SER A 261 53.27 -26.00 22.15
C SER A 261 51.77 -25.70 22.28
N HIS A 262 51.22 -25.80 23.49
CA HIS A 262 49.79 -25.47 23.75
C HIS A 262 49.38 -24.09 23.22
N GLY A 263 50.27 -23.10 23.23
CA GLY A 263 50.01 -21.79 22.67
C GLY A 263 49.78 -21.82 21.14
N LEU A 264 50.59 -22.61 20.42
CA LEU A 264 50.42 -22.80 18.98
C LEU A 264 49.13 -23.59 18.67
N GLU A 265 48.82 -24.61 19.41
CA GLU A 265 47.55 -25.36 19.29
C GLU A 265 46.35 -24.43 19.42
N MET A 266 46.36 -23.51 20.38
CA MET A 266 45.32 -22.51 20.56
C MET A 266 45.24 -21.51 19.40
N GLN A 267 46.36 -21.11 18.81
CA GLN A 267 46.40 -20.25 17.62
C GLN A 267 45.83 -20.98 16.41
N PHE A 268 46.17 -22.24 16.18
CA PHE A 268 45.57 -23.03 15.09
C PHE A 268 44.06 -23.18 15.27
N MET A 269 43.55 -23.39 16.53
CA MET A 269 42.14 -23.38 16.82
C MET A 269 41.49 -22.04 16.47
N GLN A 270 42.12 -20.92 16.79
CA GLN A 270 41.62 -19.59 16.40
C GLN A 270 41.58 -19.39 14.88
N PHE A 271 42.61 -19.83 14.13
CA PHE A 271 42.56 -19.80 12.69
C PHE A 271 41.42 -20.64 12.10
N PHE A 272 41.18 -21.82 12.64
CA PHE A 272 40.06 -22.65 12.24
C PHE A 272 38.70 -21.95 12.51
N LEU A 273 38.52 -21.38 13.70
CA LEU A 273 37.32 -20.62 14.06
C LEU A 273 37.16 -19.37 13.22
N LEU A 274 38.27 -18.67 12.92
CA LEU A 274 38.25 -17.51 12.04
C LEU A 274 37.79 -17.89 10.62
N ALA A 275 38.41 -18.92 10.01
CA ALA A 275 38.05 -19.41 8.69
C ALA A 275 36.56 -19.83 8.64
N THR A 276 36.13 -20.59 9.66
CA THR A 276 34.72 -21.00 9.79
C THR A 276 33.78 -19.79 9.94
N THR A 277 34.12 -18.82 10.79
CA THR A 277 33.32 -17.62 11.02
C THR A 277 33.21 -16.77 9.75
N LEU A 278 34.34 -16.55 9.05
CA LEU A 278 34.38 -15.77 7.79
C LEU A 278 33.62 -16.46 6.66
N THR A 279 33.45 -17.77 6.72
CA THR A 279 32.61 -18.52 5.77
C THR A 279 31.12 -18.43 6.14
N ILE A 280 30.78 -18.71 7.39
CA ILE A 280 29.42 -18.88 7.87
C ILE A 280 28.66 -17.54 7.99
N VAL A 281 29.33 -16.51 8.53
CA VAL A 281 28.67 -15.22 8.82
C VAL A 281 28.18 -14.51 7.55
N PRO A 282 28.93 -14.42 6.44
CA PRO A 282 28.44 -13.86 5.20
C PRO A 282 27.26 -14.63 4.61
N ILE A 283 27.32 -15.97 4.66
CA ILE A 283 26.23 -16.83 4.16
C ILE A 283 24.96 -16.57 4.97
N ALA A 284 25.05 -16.57 6.30
CA ALA A 284 23.91 -16.29 7.18
C ALA A 284 23.31 -14.89 6.92
N ALA A 285 24.16 -13.89 6.73
CA ALA A 285 23.76 -12.53 6.44
C ALA A 285 23.07 -12.41 5.07
N GLN A 286 23.61 -13.05 4.03
CA GLN A 286 23.06 -13.04 2.68
C GLN A 286 21.69 -13.75 2.60
N LEU A 287 21.57 -14.90 3.27
CA LEU A 287 20.29 -15.62 3.36
C LEU A 287 19.22 -14.79 4.06
N ARG A 288 19.59 -14.08 5.14
CA ARG A 288 18.69 -13.17 5.83
C ARG A 288 18.24 -12.03 4.92
N SER A 289 19.17 -11.39 4.22
CA SER A 289 18.85 -10.29 3.28
C SER A 289 17.90 -10.75 2.18
N ARG A 290 18.15 -11.91 1.58
CA ARG A 290 17.25 -12.50 0.56
C ARG A 290 15.84 -12.77 1.10
N ARG A 291 15.73 -13.32 2.33
CA ARG A 291 14.42 -13.58 2.95
C ARG A 291 13.64 -12.29 3.20
N LEU A 292 14.31 -11.25 3.70
CA LEU A 292 13.68 -9.94 3.96
C LEU A 292 13.19 -9.30 2.65
N LEU A 293 14.02 -9.31 1.59
CA LEU A 293 13.64 -8.83 0.27
C LEU A 293 12.43 -9.59 -0.29
N ALA A 294 12.47 -10.93 -0.25
CA ALA A 294 11.36 -11.75 -0.72
C ALA A 294 10.07 -11.51 0.08
N GLN A 295 10.18 -11.20 1.37
CA GLN A 295 9.04 -10.84 2.19
C GLN A 295 8.52 -9.45 1.83
N GLN A 296 9.39 -8.45 1.66
CA GLN A 296 8.99 -7.11 1.24
C GLN A 296 8.27 -7.11 -0.12
N VAL A 297 8.76 -7.90 -1.08
CA VAL A 297 8.11 -8.05 -2.39
C VAL A 297 6.71 -8.65 -2.22
N ARG A 298 6.58 -9.74 -1.44
CA ARG A 298 5.27 -10.37 -1.17
C ARG A 298 4.30 -9.43 -0.45
N ASP A 299 4.78 -8.72 0.58
CA ASP A 299 3.95 -7.78 1.33
C ASP A 299 3.52 -6.59 0.45
N SER A 300 4.40 -6.14 -0.44
CA SER A 300 4.10 -5.09 -1.42
C SER A 300 3.06 -5.57 -2.44
N GLU A 301 3.26 -6.76 -3.02
CA GLU A 301 2.31 -7.37 -3.96
C GLU A 301 0.93 -7.58 -3.32
N ALA A 302 0.89 -8.13 -2.09
CA ALA A 302 -0.36 -8.32 -1.35
C ALA A 302 -1.08 -6.99 -1.07
N ARG A 303 -0.32 -5.93 -0.76
CA ARG A 303 -0.86 -4.58 -0.55
C ARG A 303 -1.44 -3.99 -1.84
N TYR A 304 -0.72 -4.08 -2.96
CA TYR A 304 -1.23 -3.60 -4.25
C TYR A 304 -2.48 -4.37 -4.68
N ARG A 305 -2.48 -5.68 -4.52
CA ARG A 305 -3.65 -6.53 -4.82
C ARG A 305 -4.85 -6.14 -3.95
N MET A 306 -4.63 -5.95 -2.63
CA MET A 306 -5.68 -5.50 -1.72
C MET A 306 -6.27 -4.14 -2.14
N LEU A 307 -5.45 -3.16 -2.50
CA LEU A 307 -5.92 -1.85 -2.96
C LEU A 307 -6.74 -1.95 -4.24
N ALA A 308 -6.31 -2.77 -5.20
CA ALA A 308 -7.05 -3.01 -6.44
C ALA A 308 -8.38 -3.72 -6.19
N ASP A 309 -8.40 -4.73 -5.32
CA ASP A 309 -9.59 -5.55 -5.04
C ASP A 309 -10.66 -4.84 -4.22
N HIS A 310 -10.25 -3.87 -3.36
CA HIS A 310 -11.18 -3.05 -2.57
C HIS A 310 -11.54 -1.72 -3.26
N SER A 311 -11.06 -1.47 -4.47
CA SER A 311 -11.49 -0.32 -5.26
C SER A 311 -12.99 -0.38 -5.53
N SER A 312 -13.65 0.79 -5.52
CA SER A 312 -15.04 0.93 -5.99
C SER A 312 -15.17 0.75 -7.50
N ASP A 313 -14.06 0.84 -8.22
CA ASP A 313 -13.97 0.76 -9.67
C ASP A 313 -13.25 -0.52 -10.08
N ILE A 314 -13.50 -1.02 -11.29
CA ILE A 314 -12.77 -2.14 -11.87
C ILE A 314 -11.42 -1.60 -12.36
N ILE A 315 -10.34 -2.28 -12.00
CA ILE A 315 -9.01 -1.99 -12.52
C ILE A 315 -8.63 -3.10 -13.49
N THR A 316 -8.27 -2.73 -14.71
CA THR A 316 -7.80 -3.68 -15.72
C THR A 316 -6.43 -3.28 -16.25
N HIS A 317 -5.62 -4.25 -16.59
CA HIS A 317 -4.39 -4.09 -17.37
C HIS A 317 -4.49 -4.96 -18.60
N THR A 318 -4.31 -4.37 -19.78
CA THR A 318 -4.35 -5.08 -21.06
C THR A 318 -3.03 -4.94 -21.79
N ASP A 319 -2.75 -5.86 -22.71
CA ASP A 319 -1.71 -5.66 -23.71
C ASP A 319 -2.18 -4.64 -24.79
N LEU A 320 -1.31 -4.34 -25.74
CA LEU A 320 -1.59 -3.39 -26.82
C LEU A 320 -2.69 -3.88 -27.79
N THR A 321 -3.03 -5.16 -27.74
CA THR A 321 -4.11 -5.75 -28.56
C THR A 321 -5.47 -5.73 -27.85
N GLY A 322 -5.52 -5.24 -26.60
CA GLY A 322 -6.72 -5.22 -25.78
C GLY A 322 -7.02 -6.52 -25.03
N ARG A 323 -6.07 -7.47 -24.99
CA ARG A 323 -6.20 -8.71 -24.22
C ARG A 323 -5.93 -8.41 -22.74
N ALA A 324 -6.83 -8.80 -21.86
CA ALA A 324 -6.72 -8.59 -20.43
C ALA A 324 -5.59 -9.44 -19.82
N LEU A 325 -4.59 -8.78 -19.22
CA LEU A 325 -3.48 -9.39 -18.47
C LEU A 325 -3.79 -9.44 -16.97
N PHE A 326 -4.51 -8.45 -16.46
CA PHE A 326 -4.95 -8.36 -15.07
C PHE A 326 -6.33 -7.73 -15.00
N VAL A 327 -7.13 -8.21 -14.06
CA VAL A 327 -8.45 -7.67 -13.73
C VAL A 327 -8.62 -7.77 -12.21
N SER A 328 -9.01 -6.67 -11.55
CA SER A 328 -9.28 -6.66 -10.11
C SER A 328 -10.53 -7.46 -9.75
N ASN A 329 -10.61 -7.96 -8.50
CA ASN A 329 -11.77 -8.70 -8.01
C ASN A 329 -13.06 -7.84 -7.94
N SER A 330 -12.94 -6.49 -8.04
CA SER A 330 -14.08 -5.59 -8.21
C SER A 330 -14.95 -5.93 -9.42
N MET A 331 -14.39 -6.56 -10.44
CA MET A 331 -15.10 -7.07 -11.63
C MET A 331 -16.27 -7.97 -11.23
N THR A 332 -16.07 -8.87 -10.27
CA THR A 332 -17.14 -9.79 -9.82
C THR A 332 -18.30 -9.02 -9.17
N ARG A 333 -18.00 -8.00 -8.38
CA ARG A 333 -19.01 -7.21 -7.70
C ARG A 333 -19.77 -6.27 -8.63
N ILE A 334 -19.07 -5.68 -9.62
CA ILE A 334 -19.62 -4.62 -10.47
C ILE A 334 -20.23 -5.21 -11.75
N ALA A 335 -19.52 -6.11 -12.43
CA ALA A 335 -19.96 -6.68 -13.71
C ALA A 335 -20.37 -8.15 -13.61
N GLY A 336 -20.22 -8.79 -12.43
CA GLY A 336 -20.61 -10.18 -12.19
C GLY A 336 -19.69 -11.24 -12.78
N TYR A 337 -18.61 -10.87 -13.48
CA TYR A 337 -17.65 -11.82 -14.04
C TYR A 337 -16.53 -12.12 -13.04
N GLU A 338 -16.17 -13.38 -12.87
CA GLU A 338 -14.93 -13.71 -12.17
C GLU A 338 -13.72 -13.25 -13.00
N PRO A 339 -12.68 -12.66 -12.41
CA PRO A 339 -11.50 -12.16 -13.13
C PRO A 339 -10.88 -13.21 -14.08
N ARG A 340 -10.84 -14.48 -13.67
CA ARG A 340 -10.30 -15.58 -14.48
C ARG A 340 -11.04 -15.82 -15.81
N VAL A 341 -12.30 -15.41 -15.92
CA VAL A 341 -13.09 -15.54 -17.14
C VAL A 341 -12.72 -14.46 -18.15
N VAL A 342 -12.26 -13.31 -17.67
CA VAL A 342 -11.92 -12.13 -18.47
C VAL A 342 -10.43 -12.11 -18.83
N ILE A 343 -9.57 -12.55 -17.92
CA ILE A 343 -8.11 -12.62 -18.16
C ILE A 343 -7.84 -13.52 -19.38
N GLY A 344 -7.00 -13.01 -20.29
CA GLY A 344 -6.65 -13.66 -21.56
C GLY A 344 -7.62 -13.43 -22.71
N ARG A 345 -8.80 -12.83 -22.46
CA ARG A 345 -9.76 -12.46 -23.52
C ARG A 345 -9.57 -11.01 -23.95
N ASN A 346 -10.07 -10.70 -25.14
CA ASN A 346 -10.09 -9.31 -25.60
C ASN A 346 -11.28 -8.58 -24.96
N ILE A 347 -11.03 -7.44 -24.33
CA ILE A 347 -12.07 -6.67 -23.66
C ILE A 347 -13.16 -6.16 -24.61
N MET A 348 -12.86 -6.01 -25.89
CA MET A 348 -13.85 -5.61 -26.90
C MET A 348 -15.00 -6.61 -27.02
N GLU A 349 -14.83 -7.87 -26.62
CA GLU A 349 -15.89 -8.89 -26.64
C GLU A 349 -17.05 -8.56 -25.67
N PHE A 350 -16.79 -7.73 -24.67
CA PHE A 350 -17.78 -7.34 -23.67
C PHE A 350 -18.43 -5.99 -23.99
N ILE A 351 -17.92 -5.23 -24.97
CA ILE A 351 -18.37 -3.88 -25.32
C ILE A 351 -19.41 -3.95 -26.45
N ASP A 352 -20.45 -3.12 -26.35
CA ASP A 352 -21.48 -2.97 -27.39
C ASP A 352 -20.82 -2.63 -28.75
N VAL A 353 -21.24 -3.33 -29.80
CA VAL A 353 -20.70 -3.16 -31.17
C VAL A 353 -20.75 -1.70 -31.63
N ALA A 354 -21.79 -0.96 -31.24
CA ALA A 354 -21.92 0.46 -31.58
C ALA A 354 -20.86 1.33 -30.91
N ASP A 355 -20.32 0.91 -29.77
CA ASP A 355 -19.36 1.69 -28.99
C ASP A 355 -17.90 1.24 -29.23
N GLN A 356 -17.67 0.05 -29.84
CA GLN A 356 -16.33 -0.51 -30.06
C GLN A 356 -15.38 0.38 -30.84
N ALA A 357 -15.88 1.06 -31.88
CA ALA A 357 -15.04 1.96 -32.70
C ALA A 357 -14.50 3.13 -31.89
N GLY A 358 -15.34 3.75 -31.05
CA GLY A 358 -14.95 4.85 -30.17
C GLY A 358 -13.95 4.42 -29.09
N VAL A 359 -14.14 3.23 -28.54
CA VAL A 359 -13.22 2.64 -27.54
C VAL A 359 -11.86 2.32 -28.17
N ALA A 360 -11.85 1.74 -29.38
CA ALA A 360 -10.60 1.46 -30.11
C ALA A 360 -9.81 2.73 -30.43
N GLU A 361 -10.49 3.79 -30.85
CA GLU A 361 -9.86 5.10 -31.09
C GLU A 361 -9.26 5.69 -29.80
N ALA A 362 -10.01 5.63 -28.70
CA ALA A 362 -9.54 6.11 -27.39
C ALA A 362 -8.31 5.32 -26.91
N TYR A 363 -8.27 4.00 -27.10
CA TYR A 363 -7.12 3.16 -26.82
C TYR A 363 -5.91 3.54 -27.67
N GLY A 364 -6.12 3.76 -28.98
CA GLY A 364 -5.07 4.26 -29.88
C GLY A 364 -4.47 5.58 -29.39
N ARG A 365 -5.31 6.51 -28.96
CA ARG A 365 -4.84 7.78 -28.36
C ARG A 365 -4.05 7.57 -27.08
N ALA A 366 -4.48 6.69 -26.19
CA ALA A 366 -3.78 6.38 -24.94
C ALA A 366 -2.40 5.74 -25.18
N ILE A 367 -2.25 4.95 -26.26
CA ILE A 367 -0.96 4.38 -26.67
C ILE A 367 -0.04 5.47 -27.21
N VAL A 368 -0.54 6.34 -28.09
CA VAL A 368 0.27 7.38 -28.76
C VAL A 368 0.67 8.50 -27.80
N SER A 369 -0.20 8.85 -26.85
CA SER A 369 0.04 9.93 -25.88
C SER A 369 1.15 9.64 -24.86
N GLY A 370 1.60 8.39 -24.78
CA GLY A 370 2.75 8.00 -23.92
C GLY A 370 2.52 8.21 -22.42
N GLY A 371 1.24 8.26 -21.96
CA GLY A 371 0.94 8.35 -20.54
C GLY A 371 -0.12 9.38 -20.14
N GLU A 372 -0.70 10.13 -21.07
CA GLU A 372 -1.91 10.91 -20.77
C GLU A 372 -3.13 9.98 -20.62
N ALA A 373 -4.00 10.33 -19.68
CA ALA A 373 -5.20 9.55 -19.43
C ALA A 373 -6.30 9.95 -20.43
N VAL A 374 -6.86 8.98 -21.13
CA VAL A 374 -7.98 9.15 -22.07
C VAL A 374 -9.25 8.65 -21.42
N ARG A 375 -10.27 9.51 -21.37
CA ARG A 375 -11.59 9.19 -20.82
C ARG A 375 -12.54 8.78 -21.94
N MET A 376 -13.34 7.75 -21.70
CA MET A 376 -14.37 7.27 -22.62
C MET A 376 -15.56 6.71 -21.85
N GLU A 377 -16.75 6.80 -22.46
CA GLU A 377 -17.99 6.19 -21.95
C GLU A 377 -18.48 5.20 -23.00
N TYR A 378 -18.92 4.01 -22.54
CA TYR A 378 -19.42 2.95 -23.41
C TYR A 378 -20.34 2.02 -22.66
N ARG A 379 -21.12 1.24 -23.40
CA ARG A 379 -21.93 0.17 -22.84
C ARG A 379 -21.16 -1.15 -22.90
N ALA A 380 -21.16 -1.85 -21.79
CA ALA A 380 -20.61 -3.20 -21.75
C ALA A 380 -21.63 -4.18 -21.18
N ARG A 381 -21.53 -5.42 -21.63
CA ARG A 381 -22.40 -6.50 -21.22
C ARG A 381 -21.90 -7.08 -19.89
N VAL A 382 -22.75 -7.08 -18.87
CA VAL A 382 -22.48 -7.71 -17.59
C VAL A 382 -22.88 -9.20 -17.60
N SER A 383 -22.53 -9.95 -16.57
CA SER A 383 -22.76 -11.40 -16.52
C SER A 383 -24.23 -11.82 -16.56
N SER A 384 -25.15 -10.94 -16.14
CA SER A 384 -26.60 -11.12 -16.27
C SER A 384 -27.09 -11.06 -17.72
N GLY A 385 -26.25 -10.58 -18.64
CA GLY A 385 -26.62 -10.33 -20.04
C GLY A 385 -27.12 -8.93 -20.33
N GLU A 386 -27.28 -8.09 -19.31
CA GLU A 386 -27.72 -6.70 -19.43
C GLU A 386 -26.61 -5.80 -19.94
N TRP A 387 -26.98 -4.68 -20.59
CA TRP A 387 -26.08 -3.62 -21.00
C TRP A 387 -26.03 -2.52 -19.93
N VAL A 388 -24.84 -2.22 -19.44
CA VAL A 388 -24.57 -1.25 -18.38
C VAL A 388 -23.62 -0.18 -18.90
N TRP A 389 -23.84 1.07 -18.53
CA TRP A 389 -22.98 2.18 -18.86
C TRP A 389 -21.74 2.21 -18.00
N PHE A 390 -20.59 2.19 -18.63
CA PHE A 390 -19.29 2.34 -17.99
C PHE A 390 -18.56 3.59 -18.47
N GLU A 391 -17.84 4.21 -17.55
CA GLU A 391 -16.83 5.22 -17.82
C GLU A 391 -15.46 4.59 -17.59
N SER A 392 -14.57 4.69 -18.55
CA SER A 392 -13.20 4.20 -18.43
C SER A 392 -12.21 5.34 -18.56
N LEU A 393 -11.24 5.38 -17.65
CA LEU A 393 -10.06 6.23 -17.71
C LEU A 393 -8.87 5.32 -18.04
N CYS A 394 -8.41 5.38 -19.30
CA CYS A 394 -7.35 4.53 -19.84
C CYS A 394 -6.04 5.30 -19.97
N ARG A 395 -4.92 4.67 -19.60
CA ARG A 395 -3.58 5.22 -19.67
C ARG A 395 -2.59 4.17 -20.17
N GLY A 396 -1.65 4.59 -21.04
CA GLY A 396 -0.52 3.78 -21.46
C GLY A 396 0.46 3.53 -20.32
N VAL A 397 0.90 2.29 -20.18
CA VAL A 397 1.99 1.88 -19.27
C VAL A 397 3.29 1.93 -20.05
N VAL A 398 4.19 2.81 -19.65
CA VAL A 398 5.49 3.01 -20.31
C VAL A 398 6.52 2.12 -19.63
N GLY A 399 7.19 1.27 -20.40
CA GLY A 399 8.30 0.43 -19.96
C GLY A 399 9.60 1.21 -19.76
N ASP A 400 10.64 0.52 -19.27
CA ASP A 400 11.96 1.11 -19.02
C ASP A 400 12.65 1.62 -20.30
N ASP A 401 12.27 1.12 -21.46
CA ASP A 401 12.74 1.53 -22.79
C ASP A 401 12.01 2.75 -23.37
N GLY A 402 11.04 3.32 -22.64
CA GLY A 402 10.22 4.46 -23.04
C GLY A 402 9.07 4.10 -24.00
N ARG A 403 8.84 2.83 -24.28
CA ARG A 403 7.71 2.36 -25.12
C ARG A 403 6.52 1.99 -24.27
N VAL A 404 5.32 2.15 -24.84
CA VAL A 404 4.10 1.68 -24.20
C VAL A 404 4.03 0.15 -24.33
N GLU A 405 3.97 -0.55 -23.22
CA GLU A 405 3.91 -2.01 -23.14
C GLU A 405 2.48 -2.54 -22.99
N GLY A 406 1.56 -1.71 -22.53
CA GLY A 406 0.16 -2.07 -22.29
C GLY A 406 -0.66 -0.87 -21.84
N LEU A 407 -1.90 -1.14 -21.44
CA LEU A 407 -2.86 -0.13 -21.02
C LEU A 407 -3.43 -0.49 -19.65
N VAL A 408 -3.45 0.47 -18.74
CA VAL A 408 -4.19 0.36 -17.46
C VAL A 408 -5.45 1.21 -17.57
N SER A 409 -6.59 0.60 -17.23
CA SER A 409 -7.88 1.28 -17.24
C SER A 409 -8.55 1.17 -15.87
N ILE A 410 -9.15 2.28 -15.42
CA ILE A 410 -10.06 2.35 -14.28
C ILE A 410 -11.47 2.48 -14.87
N VAL A 411 -12.31 1.47 -14.60
CA VAL A 411 -13.65 1.35 -15.19
C VAL A 411 -14.70 1.48 -14.10
N ARG A 412 -15.56 2.47 -14.22
CA ARG A 412 -16.60 2.85 -13.27
C ARG A 412 -17.98 2.64 -13.87
N ASP A 413 -18.89 2.05 -13.12
CA ASP A 413 -20.32 2.01 -13.44
C ASP A 413 -20.93 3.41 -13.28
N ILE A 414 -21.50 3.94 -14.35
CA ILE A 414 -22.15 5.25 -14.38
C ILE A 414 -23.66 5.16 -14.66
N SER A 415 -24.26 3.99 -14.53
CA SER A 415 -25.70 3.77 -14.81
C SER A 415 -26.58 4.70 -14.01
N ASN A 416 -26.31 4.88 -12.73
CA ASN A 416 -27.04 5.81 -11.87
C ASN A 416 -26.90 7.28 -12.32
N ARG A 417 -25.75 7.65 -12.89
CA ARG A 417 -25.55 9.00 -13.43
C ARG A 417 -26.38 9.19 -14.71
N LYS A 418 -26.32 8.25 -15.63
CA LYS A 418 -27.11 8.27 -16.87
C LYS A 418 -28.60 8.32 -16.61
N GLN A 419 -29.08 7.49 -15.68
CA GLN A 419 -30.50 7.51 -15.28
C GLN A 419 -30.92 8.88 -14.76
N ARG A 420 -30.12 9.50 -13.90
CA ARG A 420 -30.43 10.87 -13.41
C ARG A 420 -30.38 11.92 -14.51
N GLU A 421 -29.46 11.80 -15.45
CA GLU A 421 -29.40 12.69 -16.62
C GLU A 421 -30.67 12.58 -17.45
N ASP A 422 -31.15 11.34 -17.69
CA ASP A 422 -32.40 11.07 -18.41
C ASP A 422 -33.63 11.57 -17.63
N ASP A 423 -33.70 11.31 -16.33
CA ASP A 423 -34.78 11.77 -15.45
C ASP A 423 -34.83 13.31 -15.44
N LEU A 424 -33.69 13.98 -15.38
CA LEU A 424 -33.59 15.43 -15.45
C LEU A 424 -34.01 15.96 -16.82
N ALA A 425 -33.67 15.28 -17.90
CA ALA A 425 -34.09 15.65 -19.26
C ALA A 425 -35.60 15.53 -19.41
N VAL A 426 -36.21 14.47 -18.89
CA VAL A 426 -37.66 14.29 -18.86
C VAL A 426 -38.32 15.38 -18.00
N ALA A 427 -37.86 15.59 -16.78
CA ALA A 427 -38.39 16.62 -15.88
C ALA A 427 -38.26 18.04 -16.43
N ALA A 428 -37.25 18.28 -17.25
CA ALA A 428 -37.07 19.59 -17.92
C ALA A 428 -38.12 19.88 -19.00
N THR A 429 -38.81 18.86 -19.52
CA THR A 429 -39.72 19.01 -20.68
C THR A 429 -41.14 18.52 -20.44
N ILE A 430 -41.36 17.68 -19.49
CA ILE A 430 -42.67 17.04 -19.20
C ILE A 430 -43.17 17.47 -17.82
N ASP A 431 -44.51 17.65 -17.70
CA ASP A 431 -45.21 17.81 -16.45
C ASP A 431 -45.46 16.43 -15.85
N CYS A 432 -44.94 16.20 -14.64
CA CYS A 432 -44.91 14.87 -14.01
C CYS A 432 -46.32 14.35 -13.63
N LEU A 433 -47.32 15.24 -13.44
CA LEU A 433 -48.68 14.82 -13.08
C LEU A 433 -49.47 14.39 -14.32
N THR A 434 -49.44 15.20 -15.37
CA THR A 434 -50.34 15.01 -16.53
C THR A 434 -49.67 14.29 -17.71
N GLY A 435 -48.32 14.13 -17.68
CA GLY A 435 -47.58 13.59 -18.81
C GLY A 435 -47.51 14.49 -20.05
N LEU A 436 -48.10 15.68 -19.97
CA LEU A 436 -48.05 16.67 -21.05
C LEU A 436 -46.70 17.40 -21.06
N ARG A 437 -46.47 18.16 -22.08
CA ARG A 437 -45.34 19.14 -22.11
C ARG A 437 -45.53 20.12 -20.94
N ASN A 438 -44.44 20.51 -20.31
CA ASN A 438 -44.45 21.56 -19.31
C ASN A 438 -44.35 22.94 -19.97
N ARG A 439 -44.42 24.01 -19.19
CA ARG A 439 -44.32 25.41 -19.63
C ARG A 439 -43.08 25.68 -20.47
N ARG A 440 -41.91 25.09 -20.11
CA ARG A 440 -40.63 25.25 -20.85
C ARG A 440 -40.72 24.61 -22.23
N ALA A 441 -41.14 23.36 -22.29
CA ALA A 441 -41.28 22.63 -23.55
C ALA A 441 -42.32 23.24 -24.49
N PHE A 442 -43.37 23.86 -23.94
CA PHE A 442 -44.31 24.63 -24.73
C PHE A 442 -43.69 25.87 -25.38
N ARG A 443 -42.87 26.62 -24.61
CA ARG A 443 -42.14 27.79 -25.15
C ARG A 443 -41.15 27.38 -26.20
N ASP A 444 -40.39 26.32 -25.96
CA ASP A 444 -39.43 25.80 -26.92
C ASP A 444 -40.12 25.34 -28.22
N ALA A 445 -41.27 24.67 -28.13
CA ALA A 445 -42.06 24.27 -29.30
C ALA A 445 -42.53 25.47 -30.14
N ALA A 446 -42.99 26.53 -29.46
CA ALA A 446 -43.45 27.74 -30.14
C ALA A 446 -42.30 28.52 -30.81
N LEU A 447 -41.11 28.50 -30.22
CA LEU A 447 -39.91 29.15 -30.76
C LEU A 447 -39.31 28.39 -31.96
N HIS A 448 -39.48 27.06 -31.99
CA HIS A 448 -38.92 26.18 -33.01
C HIS A 448 -39.88 25.86 -34.17
N LEU A 449 -41.00 26.60 -34.29
CA LEU A 449 -41.82 26.52 -35.50
C LEU A 449 -40.95 26.80 -36.72
N LYS A 450 -40.90 25.87 -37.68
CA LYS A 450 -40.09 25.98 -38.90
C LYS A 450 -40.65 27.07 -39.86
N GLY A 451 -39.81 27.58 -40.79
CA GLY A 451 -40.09 28.70 -41.65
C GLY A 451 -41.45 28.64 -42.37
N ASP A 452 -41.81 27.51 -42.98
CA ASP A 452 -43.11 27.30 -43.65
C ASP A 452 -44.30 27.34 -42.68
N GLU A 453 -44.10 26.93 -41.40
CA GLU A 453 -45.12 26.97 -40.36
C GLU A 453 -45.24 28.37 -39.70
N ARG A 454 -44.25 29.28 -39.90
CA ARG A 454 -44.34 30.69 -39.46
C ARG A 454 -45.12 31.56 -40.42
N ASP A 455 -45.15 31.20 -41.70
CA ASP A 455 -45.93 31.89 -42.71
C ASP A 455 -47.44 31.49 -42.68
N GLU A 456 -47.76 30.34 -42.08
CA GLU A 456 -49.12 29.96 -41.77
C GLU A 456 -49.60 30.66 -40.49
N GLN A 457 -50.87 31.05 -40.47
CA GLN A 457 -51.50 31.62 -39.27
C GLN A 457 -51.39 30.60 -38.11
N THR A 458 -50.84 31.05 -37.00
CA THR A 458 -50.72 30.22 -35.80
C THR A 458 -51.47 30.87 -34.66
N ALA A 459 -52.29 30.09 -33.96
CA ALA A 459 -53.01 30.55 -32.78
C ALA A 459 -52.51 29.88 -31.48
N ILE A 460 -52.72 30.57 -30.39
CA ILE A 460 -52.44 30.09 -29.03
C ILE A 460 -53.69 30.18 -28.21
N ALA A 461 -53.98 29.16 -27.43
CA ALA A 461 -55.03 29.20 -26.42
C ALA A 461 -54.46 28.97 -25.01
N LEU A 462 -54.97 29.69 -24.05
CA LEU A 462 -54.83 29.41 -22.65
C LEU A 462 -56.20 28.93 -22.12
N LEU A 463 -56.22 27.78 -21.48
CA LEU A 463 -57.40 27.16 -20.89
C LEU A 463 -57.17 27.02 -19.38
N ASP A 464 -58.21 27.23 -18.61
CA ASP A 464 -58.20 27.12 -17.14
C ASP A 464 -59.43 26.39 -16.65
N ILE A 465 -59.25 25.51 -15.68
CA ILE A 465 -60.38 24.75 -15.10
C ILE A 465 -61.10 25.63 -14.11
N ASP A 466 -62.37 25.89 -14.40
CA ASP A 466 -63.19 26.77 -13.60
C ASP A 466 -63.41 26.20 -12.20
N PHE A 467 -63.25 27.07 -11.19
CA PHE A 467 -63.43 26.73 -9.77
C PHE A 467 -62.59 25.54 -9.28
N PHE A 468 -61.46 25.27 -9.88
CA PHE A 468 -60.61 24.13 -9.52
C PHE A 468 -60.22 24.11 -8.04
N LYS A 469 -60.00 25.28 -7.43
CA LYS A 469 -59.79 25.40 -5.99
C LYS A 469 -60.94 24.79 -5.18
N ARG A 470 -62.18 24.93 -5.60
CA ARG A 470 -63.34 24.31 -4.92
C ARG A 470 -63.29 22.78 -4.99
N VAL A 471 -62.83 22.23 -6.08
CA VAL A 471 -62.61 20.77 -6.20
C VAL A 471 -61.60 20.30 -5.16
N ASN A 472 -60.48 21.00 -5.06
CA ASN A 472 -59.45 20.69 -4.07
C ASN A 472 -59.97 20.84 -2.62
N ASP A 473 -60.69 21.95 -2.34
CA ASP A 473 -61.16 22.25 -0.99
C ASP A 473 -62.25 21.27 -0.55
N SER A 474 -63.08 20.72 -1.48
CA SER A 474 -64.17 19.81 -1.16
C SER A 474 -63.80 18.32 -1.22
N LEU A 475 -62.93 17.90 -2.12
CA LEU A 475 -62.62 16.49 -2.38
C LEU A 475 -61.13 16.12 -2.13
N GLY A 476 -60.32 17.12 -1.76
CA GLY A 476 -58.88 16.97 -1.52
C GLY A 476 -58.01 17.08 -2.78
N HIS A 477 -56.72 17.32 -2.58
CA HIS A 477 -55.75 17.52 -3.68
C HIS A 477 -55.64 16.29 -4.60
N ALA A 478 -55.78 15.07 -4.06
CA ALA A 478 -55.72 13.86 -4.88
C ALA A 478 -56.85 13.81 -5.94
N ALA A 479 -58.05 14.23 -5.58
CA ALA A 479 -59.20 14.33 -6.52
C ALA A 479 -58.94 15.44 -7.57
N GLY A 480 -58.32 16.56 -7.18
CA GLY A 480 -57.87 17.59 -8.11
C GLY A 480 -56.86 17.08 -9.11
N ASP A 481 -55.86 16.31 -8.66
CA ASP A 481 -54.88 15.70 -9.54
C ASP A 481 -55.52 14.73 -10.55
N GLU A 482 -56.45 13.90 -10.12
CA GLU A 482 -57.23 13.02 -11.01
C GLU A 482 -58.02 13.81 -12.07
N VAL A 483 -58.61 14.95 -11.70
CA VAL A 483 -59.30 15.88 -12.63
C VAL A 483 -58.32 16.43 -13.65
N LEU A 484 -57.13 16.89 -13.25
CA LEU A 484 -56.10 17.40 -14.15
C LEU A 484 -55.63 16.34 -15.14
N ILE A 485 -55.38 15.11 -14.70
CA ILE A 485 -54.99 13.98 -15.56
C ILE A 485 -56.10 13.66 -16.55
N ALA A 486 -57.37 13.57 -16.09
CA ALA A 486 -58.50 13.27 -16.94
C ALA A 486 -58.77 14.37 -17.97
N PHE A 487 -58.67 15.65 -17.57
CA PHE A 487 -58.75 16.81 -18.51
C PHE A 487 -57.65 16.73 -19.57
N ALA A 488 -56.39 16.51 -19.18
CA ALA A 488 -55.30 16.38 -20.10
C ALA A 488 -55.53 15.29 -21.15
N GLY A 489 -56.03 14.12 -20.72
CA GLY A 489 -56.38 13.02 -21.61
C GLY A 489 -57.56 13.35 -22.57
N ILE A 490 -58.56 14.07 -22.09
CA ILE A 490 -59.68 14.53 -22.95
C ILE A 490 -59.16 15.53 -23.99
N ALA A 491 -58.44 16.54 -23.57
CA ALA A 491 -57.91 17.58 -24.45
C ALA A 491 -56.98 16.98 -25.52
N GLN A 492 -56.06 16.09 -25.13
CA GLN A 492 -55.11 15.44 -26.04
C GLN A 492 -55.79 14.62 -27.14
N ARG A 493 -56.86 13.89 -26.83
CA ARG A 493 -57.63 13.11 -27.82
C ARG A 493 -58.38 13.97 -28.84
N LEU A 494 -58.68 15.20 -28.48
CA LEU A 494 -59.40 16.14 -29.36
C LEU A 494 -58.49 17.01 -30.21
N LEU A 495 -57.22 16.95 -29.99
CA LEU A 495 -56.18 17.71 -30.72
C LEU A 495 -55.56 16.89 -31.87
N ARG A 496 -55.03 17.61 -32.87
CA ARG A 496 -54.31 17.02 -33.99
C ARG A 496 -52.86 16.69 -33.54
N ARG A 497 -52.20 15.86 -34.31
CA ARG A 497 -50.78 15.50 -34.05
C ARG A 497 -49.83 16.72 -34.09
N ARG A 498 -50.18 17.77 -34.86
CA ARG A 498 -49.38 19.02 -34.93
C ARG A 498 -49.66 19.98 -33.78
N ASP A 499 -50.83 19.87 -33.13
CA ASP A 499 -51.17 20.75 -32.01
C ASP A 499 -50.30 20.37 -30.78
N VAL A 500 -49.84 21.39 -30.04
CA VAL A 500 -48.99 21.19 -28.86
C VAL A 500 -49.79 21.56 -27.61
N LEU A 501 -50.12 20.57 -26.80
CA LEU A 501 -50.77 20.76 -25.48
C LEU A 501 -49.72 20.73 -24.40
N ALA A 502 -49.79 21.67 -23.48
CA ALA A 502 -48.92 21.72 -22.30
C ALA A 502 -49.66 22.20 -21.06
N ARG A 503 -49.23 21.74 -19.89
CA ARG A 503 -49.63 22.32 -18.62
C ARG A 503 -48.66 23.43 -18.23
N VAL A 504 -49.16 24.67 -18.10
CA VAL A 504 -48.30 25.83 -17.86
C VAL A 504 -48.38 26.42 -16.48
N GLY A 505 -49.38 25.98 -15.69
CA GLY A 505 -49.62 26.39 -14.32
C GLY A 505 -50.38 25.31 -13.53
N GLY A 506 -50.84 25.62 -12.35
CA GLY A 506 -51.58 24.68 -11.49
C GLY A 506 -52.76 24.01 -12.20
N GLU A 507 -53.77 24.80 -12.60
CA GLU A 507 -54.98 24.40 -13.37
C GLU A 507 -54.99 24.95 -14.80
N GLU A 508 -53.86 25.55 -15.24
CA GLU A 508 -53.74 26.23 -16.51
C GLU A 508 -53.07 25.36 -17.58
N PHE A 509 -53.65 25.31 -18.74
CA PHE A 509 -53.14 24.59 -19.92
C PHE A 509 -52.99 25.53 -21.10
N ALA A 510 -51.94 25.35 -21.85
CA ALA A 510 -51.68 26.08 -23.08
C ALA A 510 -51.76 25.15 -24.30
N ILE A 511 -52.33 25.64 -25.39
CA ILE A 511 -52.38 24.92 -26.65
C ILE A 511 -51.80 25.80 -27.72
N LEU A 512 -50.86 25.27 -28.51
CA LEU A 512 -50.34 25.90 -29.71
C LEU A 512 -50.96 25.20 -30.94
N PHE A 513 -51.48 25.97 -31.85
CA PHE A 513 -52.18 25.52 -33.04
C PHE A 513 -51.47 25.98 -34.31
N PRO A 514 -50.42 25.28 -34.77
CA PRO A 514 -49.77 25.62 -36.04
C PRO A 514 -50.74 25.45 -37.20
N GLY A 515 -50.77 26.45 -38.12
CA GLY A 515 -51.62 26.44 -39.31
C GLY A 515 -53.10 26.66 -39.03
N LEU A 516 -53.48 27.17 -37.86
CA LEU A 516 -54.84 27.59 -37.59
C LEU A 516 -54.93 29.07 -37.25
N ASP A 517 -55.93 29.73 -37.80
CA ASP A 517 -56.31 31.08 -37.36
C ASP A 517 -57.00 31.03 -35.99
N GLN A 518 -57.17 32.19 -35.40
CA GLN A 518 -57.79 32.34 -34.09
C GLN A 518 -59.24 31.78 -34.04
N ALA A 519 -60.01 31.94 -35.10
CA ALA A 519 -61.40 31.47 -35.16
C ALA A 519 -61.49 29.94 -35.26
N ALA A 520 -60.61 29.32 -36.04
CA ALA A 520 -60.52 27.85 -36.14
C ALA A 520 -59.98 27.23 -34.86
N ALA A 521 -58.98 27.82 -34.19
CA ALA A 521 -58.48 27.40 -32.89
C ALA A 521 -59.56 27.50 -31.82
N ALA A 522 -60.36 28.55 -31.80
CA ALA A 522 -61.49 28.72 -30.91
C ALA A 522 -62.57 27.63 -31.09
N LYS A 523 -62.84 27.17 -32.30
CA LYS A 523 -63.74 26.04 -32.56
C LYS A 523 -63.22 24.75 -31.90
N VAL A 524 -61.91 24.48 -31.99
CA VAL A 524 -61.29 23.32 -31.33
C VAL A 524 -61.39 23.45 -29.82
N CYS A 525 -61.06 24.60 -29.26
CA CYS A 525 -61.18 24.86 -27.81
C CYS A 525 -62.63 24.75 -27.32
N ASN A 526 -63.62 25.24 -28.10
CA ASN A 526 -65.05 25.06 -27.77
C ASN A 526 -65.49 23.60 -27.80
N ARG A 527 -64.93 22.80 -28.70
CA ARG A 527 -65.16 21.34 -28.70
C ARG A 527 -64.61 20.70 -27.43
N ILE A 528 -63.38 21.06 -27.01
CA ILE A 528 -62.80 20.60 -25.77
C ILE A 528 -63.69 20.99 -24.58
N ARG A 529 -64.08 22.28 -24.49
CA ARG A 529 -64.95 22.80 -23.45
C ARG A 529 -66.29 22.03 -23.38
N GLY A 530 -66.92 21.82 -24.54
CA GLY A 530 -68.21 21.13 -24.61
C GLY A 530 -68.13 19.65 -24.22
N VAL A 531 -66.98 18.97 -24.49
CA VAL A 531 -66.75 17.58 -24.01
C VAL A 531 -66.50 17.57 -22.53
N VAL A 532 -65.64 18.43 -22.02
CA VAL A 532 -65.31 18.57 -20.60
C VAL A 532 -66.54 18.83 -19.77
N GLY A 533 -67.40 19.83 -20.17
CA GLY A 533 -68.60 20.16 -19.40
C GLY A 533 -69.70 19.09 -19.39
N ARG A 534 -69.63 18.10 -20.32
CA ARG A 534 -70.59 16.95 -20.33
C ARG A 534 -70.00 15.68 -19.74
N THR A 535 -68.73 15.64 -19.42
CA THR A 535 -68.06 14.45 -18.92
C THR A 535 -68.06 14.47 -17.40
N PRO A 536 -68.69 13.50 -16.72
CA PRO A 536 -68.51 13.37 -15.29
C PRO A 536 -67.08 12.85 -15.00
N PHE A 537 -66.33 13.59 -14.21
CA PHE A 537 -65.00 13.20 -13.79
C PHE A 537 -65.13 12.27 -12.56
N CYS A 538 -64.72 11.02 -12.70
CA CYS A 538 -64.70 10.05 -11.60
C CYS A 538 -63.39 10.22 -10.84
N THR A 539 -63.50 10.56 -9.56
CA THR A 539 -62.38 10.67 -8.64
C THR A 539 -62.59 9.76 -7.45
N ALA A 540 -61.52 9.47 -6.71
CA ALA A 540 -61.61 8.70 -5.46
C ALA A 540 -62.55 9.37 -4.43
N GLY A 541 -62.77 10.69 -4.51
CA GLY A 541 -63.67 11.48 -3.68
C GLY A 541 -65.12 11.52 -4.17
N GLY A 542 -65.41 10.94 -5.37
CA GLY A 542 -66.73 10.97 -5.98
C GLY A 542 -66.76 11.56 -7.40
N HIS A 543 -67.94 11.76 -7.94
CA HIS A 543 -68.11 12.37 -9.26
C HIS A 543 -68.12 13.90 -9.17
N VAL A 544 -67.34 14.55 -10.03
CA VAL A 544 -67.30 16.02 -10.13
C VAL A 544 -67.55 16.44 -11.56
N ALA A 545 -68.33 17.47 -11.75
CA ALA A 545 -68.51 18.15 -13.00
C ALA A 545 -67.64 19.43 -12.99
N ILE A 546 -66.87 19.64 -14.02
CA ILE A 546 -66.03 20.83 -14.19
C ILE A 546 -66.37 21.50 -15.50
N THR A 547 -66.16 22.81 -15.57
CA THR A 547 -66.13 23.57 -16.80
C THR A 547 -64.76 24.18 -17.01
N ILE A 548 -64.50 24.68 -18.18
CA ILE A 548 -63.23 25.38 -18.50
C ILE A 548 -63.56 26.71 -19.14
N SER A 549 -62.75 27.69 -18.80
CA SER A 549 -62.69 28.97 -19.50
C SER A 549 -61.42 29.05 -20.35
N GLY A 550 -61.46 29.79 -21.44
CA GLY A 550 -60.25 29.95 -22.28
C GLY A 550 -60.17 31.28 -23.02
N GLY A 551 -58.95 31.67 -23.29
CA GLY A 551 -58.61 32.80 -24.12
C GLY A 551 -57.79 32.38 -25.34
N VAL A 552 -58.15 32.82 -26.51
CA VAL A 552 -57.48 32.47 -27.78
C VAL A 552 -56.91 33.72 -28.41
N ALA A 553 -55.64 33.65 -28.83
CA ALA A 553 -54.94 34.76 -29.49
C ALA A 553 -54.15 34.26 -30.69
N THR A 554 -53.94 35.13 -31.66
CA THR A 554 -53.03 34.86 -32.79
C THR A 554 -51.56 35.02 -32.34
N LEU A 555 -50.68 34.11 -32.73
CA LEU A 555 -49.25 34.28 -32.62
C LEU A 555 -48.76 35.19 -33.72
N GLY A 556 -48.56 36.48 -33.44
CA GLY A 556 -48.11 37.49 -34.40
C GLY A 556 -46.60 37.67 -34.44
N ALA A 557 -46.14 38.62 -35.25
CA ALA A 557 -44.74 38.98 -35.34
C ALA A 557 -44.16 39.56 -34.04
N ASP A 558 -45.03 39.98 -33.10
CA ASP A 558 -44.67 40.47 -31.76
C ASP A 558 -44.25 39.37 -30.77
N GLY A 559 -44.33 38.12 -31.23
CA GLY A 559 -43.75 36.95 -30.56
C GLY A 559 -44.66 36.31 -29.51
N LEU A 560 -44.15 35.18 -28.95
CA LEU A 560 -44.86 34.29 -28.04
C LEU A 560 -45.38 35.01 -26.78
N ASP A 561 -44.54 35.81 -26.14
CA ASP A 561 -44.90 36.46 -24.88
C ASP A 561 -46.04 37.47 -25.03
N ALA A 562 -46.08 38.18 -26.19
CA ALA A 562 -47.17 39.10 -26.49
C ALA A 562 -48.48 38.34 -26.78
N ALA A 563 -48.39 37.25 -27.55
CA ALA A 563 -49.57 36.39 -27.79
C ALA A 563 -50.11 35.75 -26.52
N LEU A 564 -49.25 35.26 -25.64
CA LEU A 564 -49.66 34.72 -24.32
C LEU A 564 -50.33 35.77 -23.45
N ARG A 565 -49.82 37.02 -23.41
CA ARG A 565 -50.50 38.12 -22.68
C ARG A 565 -51.89 38.43 -23.25
N ARG A 566 -52.06 38.40 -24.58
CA ARG A 566 -53.36 38.60 -25.22
C ARG A 566 -54.32 37.46 -24.88
N ALA A 567 -53.85 36.20 -24.94
CA ALA A 567 -54.64 35.04 -24.58
C ALA A 567 -55.04 35.05 -23.08
N ASP A 568 -54.13 35.44 -22.19
CA ASP A 568 -54.38 35.57 -20.76
C ASP A 568 -55.46 36.65 -20.46
N LYS A 569 -55.34 37.82 -21.10
CA LYS A 569 -56.37 38.86 -21.01
C LYS A 569 -57.75 38.35 -21.49
N ALA A 570 -57.78 37.64 -22.60
CA ALA A 570 -59.03 37.05 -23.10
C ALA A 570 -59.57 35.96 -22.13
N LEU A 571 -58.69 35.13 -21.55
CA LEU A 571 -59.08 34.17 -20.51
C LEU A 571 -59.70 34.88 -19.29
N TYR A 572 -59.06 35.96 -18.85
CA TYR A 572 -59.60 36.77 -17.76
C TYR A 572 -61.02 37.30 -18.08
N ASP A 573 -61.23 37.82 -19.31
CA ASP A 573 -62.52 38.31 -19.79
C ASP A 573 -63.57 37.17 -19.85
N ALA A 574 -63.15 35.95 -20.28
CA ALA A 574 -64.01 34.77 -20.27
C ALA A 574 -64.45 34.41 -18.82
N LYS A 575 -63.51 34.44 -17.86
CA LYS A 575 -63.82 34.20 -16.44
C LYS A 575 -64.75 35.28 -15.85
N ALA A 576 -64.60 36.55 -16.24
CA ALA A 576 -65.46 37.66 -15.80
C ALA A 576 -66.88 37.58 -16.40
N ASN A 577 -67.01 37.10 -17.64
CA ASN A 577 -68.30 36.94 -18.34
C ASN A 577 -69.10 35.70 -17.93
N GLY A 578 -68.81 35.09 -16.80
CA GLY A 578 -69.63 34.01 -16.21
C GLY A 578 -68.97 32.61 -16.30
N ARG A 579 -67.76 32.51 -16.82
CA ARG A 579 -67.04 31.25 -17.00
C ARG A 579 -67.67 30.31 -18.03
N ASP A 580 -67.18 29.06 -18.13
CA ASP A 580 -67.62 28.08 -19.14
C ASP A 580 -67.74 28.68 -20.54
N CYS A 581 -66.82 29.50 -20.93
CA CYS A 581 -66.81 30.16 -22.22
C CYS A 581 -65.39 30.46 -22.71
N LEU A 582 -65.30 30.82 -24.01
CA LEU A 582 -64.05 31.25 -24.63
C LEU A 582 -64.18 32.72 -25.06
N ALA A 583 -63.09 33.47 -24.88
CA ALA A 583 -62.99 34.81 -25.41
C ALA A 583 -61.83 34.86 -26.45
N LEU A 584 -62.03 35.65 -27.49
CA LEU A 584 -61.04 35.93 -28.50
C LEU A 584 -60.29 37.21 -28.14
N ALA A 585 -58.97 37.18 -28.21
CA ALA A 585 -58.19 38.38 -28.04
C ALA A 585 -58.37 39.31 -29.22
N ALA A 586 -58.53 40.58 -28.93
CA ALA A 586 -58.67 41.61 -29.95
C ALA A 586 -57.37 41.85 -30.70
#